data_be06c4ec74c2e54cc3d914aaa6c2d255
#
_entry.id   be06c4ec74c2e54cc3d914aaa6c2d255
#
_cell.length_a   1.000
_cell.length_b   1.000
_cell.length_c   1.000
_cell.angle_alpha   90.00
_cell.angle_beta   90.00
_cell.angle_gamma   90.00
#
_symmetry.space_group_name_H-M   'P 1'
#
loop_
_entity.id
_entity.type
_entity.pdbx_description
1 polymer ?
#
loop_
_entity_poly.entity_id
_entity_poly.type
_entity_poly.pdbx_seq_one_letter_code
_entity_poly.pdbx_strand_id
1 'polypeptide(L)'
;YLNFDMIGRNNKPERPQHVVYFYTAAHPAFGDWLKQDIARYNLQLQPDYRSWDNPVSGSDNASFALSGIPIIWYHTDGHPDYHQPSDHAASLNWEKIVEITKASFLNAWNLANESNY
;
A
#
# COMPACT_ATOMS: atom_id res chain seq x y z
N TYR A 1 8.20 8.63 1.41
CA TYR A 1 7.82 7.91 2.62
C TYR A 1 6.94 6.70 2.27
N LEU A 2 7.34 5.51 2.74
CA LEU A 2 6.55 4.28 2.61
C LEU A 2 5.79 4.05 3.92
N ASN A 3 4.46 3.94 3.85
CA ASN A 3 3.59 3.70 4.98
C ASN A 3 2.88 2.35 4.87
N PHE A 4 2.75 1.66 5.99
CA PHE A 4 2.02 0.41 6.14
C PHE A 4 1.05 0.55 7.30
N ASP A 5 -0.21 0.69 6.99
CA ASP A 5 -1.24 0.80 8.00
C ASP A 5 -2.47 0.01 7.55
N MET A 6 -2.84 -0.97 8.36
CA MET A 6 -3.94 -1.90 8.08
C MET A 6 -3.69 -2.76 6.83
N ILE A 7 -2.57 -3.49 6.77
CA ILE A 7 -2.22 -4.34 5.62
C ILE A 7 -2.58 -5.82 5.80
N GLY A 8 -2.98 -6.22 7.00
CA GLY A 8 -3.09 -7.64 7.38
C GLY A 8 -4.48 -8.24 7.27
N ARG A 9 -5.53 -7.45 7.09
CA ARG A 9 -6.91 -7.96 7.05
C ARG A 9 -7.51 -7.82 5.66
N ASN A 10 -8.53 -8.61 5.39
CA ASN A 10 -9.34 -8.48 4.17
C ASN A 10 -10.54 -7.58 4.45
N ASN A 11 -10.80 -6.60 3.59
CA ASN A 11 -12.03 -5.79 3.69
C ASN A 11 -13.27 -6.65 3.35
N LYS A 12 -13.11 -7.65 2.46
CA LYS A 12 -14.11 -8.63 2.09
C LYS A 12 -13.49 -10.01 1.98
N PRO A 13 -14.15 -11.06 2.52
CA PRO A 13 -13.63 -12.43 2.49
C PRO A 13 -13.30 -12.94 1.08
N GLU A 14 -14.12 -12.55 0.08
CA GLU A 14 -13.96 -12.98 -1.31
C GLU A 14 -12.84 -12.23 -2.06
N ARG A 15 -12.15 -11.28 -1.42
CA ARG A 15 -11.09 -10.48 -2.03
C ARG A 15 -9.78 -10.57 -1.24
N PRO A 16 -9.19 -11.76 -1.10
CA PRO A 16 -8.00 -11.94 -0.23
C PRO A 16 -6.74 -11.26 -0.74
N GLN A 17 -6.66 -10.93 -2.03
CA GLN A 17 -5.50 -10.27 -2.66
C GLN A 17 -5.68 -8.75 -2.78
N HIS A 18 -6.84 -8.23 -2.40
CA HIS A 18 -7.12 -6.80 -2.49
C HIS A 18 -6.21 -6.00 -1.56
N VAL A 19 -5.62 -4.96 -2.11
CA VAL A 19 -4.85 -3.95 -1.39
C VAL A 19 -5.17 -2.57 -1.95
N VAL A 20 -5.29 -1.59 -1.08
CA VAL A 20 -5.37 -0.18 -1.50
C VAL A 20 -3.95 0.36 -1.57
N TYR A 21 -3.64 1.01 -2.67
CA TYR A 21 -2.36 1.62 -2.93
C TYR A 21 -2.52 3.12 -3.15
N PHE A 22 -2.34 3.87 -2.07
CA PHE A 22 -2.32 5.33 -2.15
C PHE A 22 -0.94 5.82 -2.54
N TYR A 23 -0.89 6.84 -3.39
CA TYR A 23 0.36 7.50 -3.72
C TYR A 23 0.14 8.96 -4.13
N THR A 24 1.18 9.76 -3.99
CA THR A 24 1.15 11.18 -4.38
C THR A 24 0.95 11.30 -5.89
N ALA A 25 -0.11 11.97 -6.31
CA ALA A 25 -0.52 12.05 -7.72
C ALA A 25 0.51 12.76 -8.62
N ALA A 26 1.31 13.66 -8.06
CA ALA A 26 2.41 14.31 -8.78
C ALA A 26 3.52 13.32 -9.21
N HIS A 27 3.50 12.08 -8.70
CA HIS A 27 4.47 11.03 -9.00
C HIS A 27 3.78 9.77 -9.58
N PRO A 28 3.24 9.84 -10.81
CA PRO A 28 2.51 8.73 -11.42
C PRO A 28 3.36 7.47 -11.61
N ALA A 29 4.68 7.62 -11.68
CA ALA A 29 5.61 6.50 -11.75
C ALA A 29 5.43 5.48 -10.61
N PHE A 30 5.00 5.91 -9.42
CA PHE A 30 4.77 5.01 -8.29
C PHE A 30 3.70 3.95 -8.60
N GLY A 31 2.60 4.37 -9.24
CA GLY A 31 1.57 3.43 -9.69
C GLY A 31 2.03 2.53 -10.83
N ASP A 32 2.76 3.09 -11.77
CA ASP A 32 3.25 2.35 -12.94
C ASP A 32 4.30 1.31 -12.56
N TRP A 33 5.20 1.62 -11.64
CA TRP A 33 6.17 0.64 -11.10
C TRP A 33 5.46 -0.54 -10.45
N LEU A 34 4.48 -0.30 -9.59
CA LEU A 34 3.76 -1.39 -8.94
C LEU A 34 3.04 -2.29 -9.95
N LYS A 35 2.41 -1.71 -11.00
CA LYS A 35 1.79 -2.50 -12.08
C LYS A 35 2.80 -3.39 -12.80
N GLN A 36 3.96 -2.82 -13.13
CA GLN A 36 5.05 -3.55 -13.81
C GLN A 36 5.63 -4.64 -12.91
N ASP A 37 5.84 -4.35 -11.63
CA ASP A 37 6.40 -5.30 -10.66
C ASP A 37 5.46 -6.47 -10.42
N ILE A 38 4.16 -6.21 -10.30
CA ILE A 38 3.15 -7.27 -10.18
C ILE A 38 3.22 -8.21 -11.40
N ALA A 39 3.25 -7.66 -12.60
CA ALA A 39 3.32 -8.45 -13.83
C ALA A 39 4.66 -9.21 -13.96
N ARG A 40 5.77 -8.54 -13.66
CA ARG A 40 7.12 -9.08 -13.82
C ARG A 40 7.44 -10.20 -12.83
N TYR A 41 7.01 -10.03 -11.59
CA TYR A 41 7.32 -10.95 -10.49
C TYR A 41 6.14 -11.82 -10.06
N ASN A 42 5.04 -11.75 -10.80
CA ASN A 42 3.81 -12.50 -10.53
C ASN A 42 3.33 -12.34 -9.08
N LEU A 43 3.32 -11.11 -8.58
CA LEU A 43 2.86 -10.84 -7.22
C LEU A 43 1.35 -11.09 -7.13
N GLN A 44 0.93 -11.75 -6.06
CA GLN A 44 -0.47 -12.12 -5.84
C GLN A 44 -1.24 -10.98 -5.15
N LEU A 45 -1.26 -9.81 -5.79
CA LEU A 45 -1.96 -8.62 -5.32
C LEU A 45 -2.92 -8.10 -6.39
N GLN A 46 -4.02 -7.54 -5.92
CA GLN A 46 -5.02 -6.83 -6.73
C GLN A 46 -5.17 -5.39 -6.20
N PRO A 47 -4.29 -4.48 -6.61
CA PRO A 47 -4.31 -3.12 -6.10
C PRO A 47 -5.51 -2.32 -6.62
N ASP A 48 -6.10 -1.56 -5.71
CA ASP A 48 -6.93 -0.41 -5.99
C ASP A 48 -6.02 0.83 -5.93
N TYR A 49 -5.68 1.38 -7.09
CA TYR A 49 -4.75 2.50 -7.21
C TYR A 49 -5.48 3.81 -6.93
N ARG A 50 -5.05 4.52 -5.89
CA ARG A 50 -5.63 5.80 -5.47
C ARG A 50 -4.56 6.89 -5.45
N SER A 51 -4.39 7.60 -6.57
CA SER A 51 -3.57 8.81 -6.60
C SER A 51 -4.29 9.96 -5.88
N TRP A 52 -3.55 10.83 -5.21
CA TRP A 52 -4.11 11.91 -4.43
C TRP A 52 -3.32 13.20 -4.60
N ASP A 53 -4.00 14.26 -5.08
CA ASP A 53 -3.37 15.57 -5.32
C ASP A 53 -3.16 16.40 -4.06
N ASN A 54 -4.07 16.28 -3.10
CA ASN A 54 -3.91 16.91 -1.79
C ASN A 54 -2.94 16.08 -0.93
N PRO A 55 -2.34 16.67 0.11
CA PRO A 55 -1.53 15.88 1.04
C PRO A 55 -2.29 14.68 1.57
N VAL A 56 -1.77 13.49 1.28
CA VAL A 56 -2.43 12.23 1.69
C VAL A 56 -2.44 12.15 3.21
N SER A 57 -3.64 12.11 3.80
CA SER A 57 -3.88 12.09 5.24
C SER A 57 -4.49 10.77 5.70
N GLY A 58 -4.78 10.67 7.00
CA GLY A 58 -5.48 9.53 7.59
C GLY A 58 -4.58 8.50 8.28
N SER A 59 -3.26 8.65 8.20
CA SER A 59 -2.27 7.83 8.86
C SER A 59 -0.97 8.62 9.07
N ASP A 60 0.10 7.97 9.47
CA ASP A 60 1.42 8.57 9.74
C ASP A 60 2.02 9.29 8.52
N ASN A 61 1.61 8.92 7.31
CA ASN A 61 2.02 9.60 6.08
C ASN A 61 1.60 11.08 6.04
N ALA A 62 0.60 11.51 6.82
CA ALA A 62 0.07 12.87 6.76
C ALA A 62 1.13 13.95 7.01
N SER A 63 1.97 13.77 8.03
CA SER A 63 3.03 14.73 8.38
C SER A 63 4.08 14.87 7.28
N PHE A 64 4.42 13.75 6.63
CA PHE A 64 5.37 13.74 5.52
C PHE A 64 4.77 14.41 4.28
N ALA A 65 3.54 14.08 3.94
CA ALA A 65 2.82 14.69 2.82
C ALA A 65 2.66 16.20 2.98
N LEU A 66 2.31 16.68 4.18
CA LEU A 66 2.24 18.11 4.50
C LEU A 66 3.58 18.83 4.36
N SER A 67 4.68 18.11 4.52
CA SER A 67 6.05 18.62 4.31
C SER A 67 6.53 18.50 2.86
N GLY A 68 5.64 18.15 1.94
CA GLY A 68 5.98 18.01 0.52
C GLY A 68 6.75 16.73 0.17
N ILE A 69 6.81 15.77 1.09
CA ILE A 69 7.49 14.49 0.85
C ILE A 69 6.53 13.55 0.13
N PRO A 70 6.88 13.00 -1.05
CA PRO A 70 6.04 12.02 -1.74
C PRO A 70 5.81 10.79 -0.89
N ILE A 71 4.58 10.24 -0.94
CA ILE A 71 4.20 9.09 -0.14
C ILE A 71 3.72 7.92 -1.02
N ILE A 72 3.94 6.72 -0.51
CA ILE A 72 3.26 5.49 -0.91
C ILE A 72 2.69 4.89 0.37
N TRP A 73 1.40 4.54 0.36
CA TRP A 73 0.74 3.93 1.50
C TRP A 73 -0.02 2.68 1.09
N TYR A 74 0.38 1.55 1.64
CA TYR A 74 -0.35 0.29 1.53
C TYR A 74 -1.41 0.19 2.62
N HIS A 75 -2.64 -0.12 2.22
CA HIS A 75 -3.81 -0.20 3.09
C HIS A 75 -4.76 -1.29 2.57
N THR A 76 -5.77 -1.68 3.33
CA THR A 76 -6.72 -2.71 2.88
C THR A 76 -8.20 -2.30 3.00
N ASP A 77 -8.46 -1.04 3.26
CA ASP A 77 -9.78 -0.54 3.69
C ASP A 77 -10.22 -1.10 5.05
N GLY A 78 -11.38 -0.70 5.52
CA GLY A 78 -11.91 -1.15 6.81
C GLY A 78 -12.29 -2.62 6.82
N HIS A 79 -12.33 -3.20 8.01
CA HIS A 79 -12.80 -4.56 8.27
C HIS A 79 -13.63 -4.60 9.56
N PRO A 80 -14.45 -5.65 9.79
CA PRO A 80 -15.39 -5.67 10.92
C PRO A 80 -14.76 -5.55 12.30
N ASP A 81 -13.50 -5.99 12.45
CA ASP A 81 -12.80 -5.96 13.73
C ASP A 81 -11.99 -4.68 13.96
N TYR A 82 -12.09 -3.69 13.07
CA TYR A 82 -11.37 -2.43 13.18
C TYR A 82 -11.63 -1.76 14.53
N HIS A 83 -10.55 -1.47 15.29
CA HIS A 83 -10.60 -0.91 16.64
C HIS A 83 -11.45 -1.71 17.63
N GLN A 84 -11.61 -3.03 17.42
CA GLN A 84 -12.35 -3.91 18.28
C GLN A 84 -11.41 -4.88 19.04
N PRO A 85 -11.80 -5.33 20.25
CA PRO A 85 -11.04 -6.37 20.95
C PRO A 85 -10.94 -7.70 20.20
N SER A 86 -11.78 -7.92 19.20
CA SER A 86 -11.78 -9.10 18.34
C SER A 86 -10.70 -9.07 17.25
N ASP A 87 -9.96 -7.97 17.10
CA ASP A 87 -8.88 -7.88 16.12
C ASP A 87 -7.63 -8.58 16.63
N HIS A 88 -7.49 -9.84 16.26
CA HIS A 88 -6.42 -10.74 16.69
C HIS A 88 -5.49 -11.15 15.55
N ALA A 89 -4.24 -11.45 15.89
CA ALA A 89 -3.23 -11.93 14.94
C ALA A 89 -3.66 -13.21 14.19
N ALA A 90 -4.49 -14.06 14.79
CA ALA A 90 -5.02 -15.25 14.15
C ALA A 90 -5.90 -14.96 12.92
N SER A 91 -6.43 -13.73 12.79
CA SER A 91 -7.27 -13.31 11.67
C SER A 91 -6.48 -12.63 10.54
N LEU A 92 -5.15 -12.55 10.64
CA LEU A 92 -4.31 -11.93 9.63
C LEU A 92 -4.20 -12.82 8.38
N ASN A 93 -4.22 -12.18 7.22
CA ASN A 93 -3.89 -12.78 5.93
C ASN A 93 -2.38 -12.68 5.70
N TRP A 94 -1.64 -13.66 6.19
CA TRP A 94 -0.18 -13.68 6.12
C TRP A 94 0.34 -13.73 4.68
N GLU A 95 -0.36 -14.42 3.78
CA GLU A 95 0.02 -14.47 2.35
C GLU A 95 0.03 -13.07 1.74
N LYS A 96 -1.02 -12.29 2.00
CA LYS A 96 -1.10 -10.90 1.51
C LYS A 96 -0.01 -10.01 2.14
N ILE A 97 0.27 -10.17 3.42
CA ILE A 97 1.36 -9.42 4.10
C ILE A 97 2.70 -9.70 3.41
N VAL A 98 2.99 -10.96 3.09
CA VAL A 98 4.21 -11.33 2.37
C VAL A 98 4.27 -10.69 0.98
N GLU A 99 3.17 -10.72 0.24
CA GLU A 99 3.11 -10.12 -1.11
C GLU A 99 3.26 -8.58 -1.05
N ILE A 100 2.64 -7.91 -0.08
CA ILE A 100 2.84 -6.48 0.16
C ILE A 100 4.31 -6.19 0.53
N THR A 101 4.94 -7.04 1.33
CA THR A 101 6.35 -6.89 1.69
C THR A 101 7.25 -6.97 0.46
N LYS A 102 7.01 -7.92 -0.45
CA LYS A 102 7.73 -8.01 -1.72
C LYS A 102 7.53 -6.76 -2.57
N ALA A 103 6.28 -6.32 -2.73
CA ALA A 103 5.94 -5.12 -3.50
C ALA A 103 6.61 -3.87 -2.93
N SER A 104 6.59 -3.71 -1.62
CA SER A 104 7.21 -2.56 -0.95
C SER A 104 8.73 -2.55 -1.07
N PHE A 105 9.37 -3.72 -1.03
CA PHE A 105 10.79 -3.84 -1.31
C PHE A 105 11.13 -3.36 -2.73
N LEU A 106 10.33 -3.76 -3.71
CA LEU A 106 10.50 -3.31 -5.10
C LEU A 106 10.27 -1.80 -5.26
N ASN A 107 9.27 -1.23 -4.55
CA ASN A 107 9.10 0.22 -4.51
C ASN A 107 10.35 0.92 -3.94
N ALA A 108 10.88 0.42 -2.82
CA ALA A 108 12.10 0.98 -2.22
C ALA A 108 13.30 0.85 -3.17
N TRP A 109 13.42 -0.27 -3.86
CA TRP A 109 14.46 -0.49 -4.88
C TRP A 109 14.34 0.52 -6.02
N ASN A 110 13.13 0.71 -6.57
CA ASN A 110 12.89 1.67 -7.65
C ASN A 110 13.21 3.09 -7.19
N LEU A 111 12.74 3.49 -6.00
CA LEU A 111 13.04 4.80 -5.42
C LEU A 111 14.54 5.06 -5.22
N ALA A 112 15.31 4.02 -4.93
CA ALA A 112 16.76 4.14 -4.72
C ALA A 112 17.57 4.19 -6.02
N ASN A 113 17.05 3.66 -7.12
CA ASN A 113 17.79 3.48 -8.35
C ASN A 113 17.30 4.34 -9.54
N GLU A 114 16.03 4.80 -9.48
CA GLU A 114 15.48 5.67 -10.50
C GLU A 114 15.72 7.14 -10.16
N SER A 115 16.12 7.93 -11.15
CA SER A 115 16.41 9.36 -10.94
C SER A 115 15.20 10.27 -11.19
N ASN A 116 14.15 9.74 -11.81
CA ASN A 116 12.93 10.50 -12.17
C ASN A 116 11.68 9.74 -11.75
N TYR A 117 10.92 10.32 -10.84
CA TYR A 117 9.64 9.78 -10.36
C TYR A 117 8.69 10.88 -9.95
#